data_c87ba3b562da83ff12470ba8de5befee
#
_entry.id   c87ba3b562da83ff12470ba8de5befee
#
_cell.length_a   1.000
_cell.length_b   1.000
_cell.length_c   1.000
_cell.angle_alpha   90.00
_cell.angle_beta   90.00
_cell.angle_gamma   90.00
#
_symmetry.space_group_name_H-M   'P 1'
#
loop_
_entity.id
_entity.type
_entity.pdbx_description
1 polymer ?
#
loop_
_entity_poly.entity_id
_entity_poly.type
_entity_poly.pdbx_seq_one_letter_code
_entity_poly.pdbx_strand_id
1 'polypeptide(L)'
;MSVRVWCLGDAVVDLLPEKPGHLMQCPGGAPANVAVGIARLQGNSAFIGRIGADPFGEFMRQTLREENVDTRYMIADSQHRTSTVVVGLDEQGERSFTFMVRPSADLFLEPSDLPEFQRGEWLHCCSIALAAEPSRTATLTAMKQIRAAGGHVSFDLNLREDLWSDPALLHAVVNEALSHTDVVKFSDEELDFLCPGQEPAVSLPQLAKRFGIRLLLVTRGREGVIACYQGEITHHATTPVDSVDTTGAGDAFVAGLLWVLATSGLPADESKLSICLATAQRCGALATTAKGAMTALPWLHQLDNLAG
;
A
#
# COMPACT_ATOMS: atom_id res chain seq x y z
N MET A 1 -5.88 -10.11 -20.77
CA MET A 1 -5.14 -10.42 -19.53
C MET A 1 -4.87 -9.09 -18.85
N SER A 2 -5.07 -8.98 -17.54
CA SER A 2 -4.73 -7.79 -16.78
C SER A 2 -3.20 -7.56 -16.80
N VAL A 3 -2.78 -6.31 -16.90
CA VAL A 3 -1.36 -5.95 -16.75
C VAL A 3 -0.88 -6.27 -15.35
N ARG A 4 0.42 -6.50 -15.21
CA ARG A 4 1.03 -6.82 -13.91
C ARG A 4 1.08 -5.61 -13.01
N VAL A 5 0.82 -5.84 -11.73
CA VAL A 5 1.05 -4.89 -10.64
C VAL A 5 2.16 -5.44 -9.76
N TRP A 6 3.25 -4.71 -9.68
CA TRP A 6 4.37 -4.94 -8.79
C TRP A 6 4.14 -4.19 -7.50
N CYS A 7 4.13 -4.88 -6.35
CA CYS A 7 4.08 -4.27 -5.03
C CYS A 7 5.46 -4.36 -4.39
N LEU A 8 6.09 -3.20 -4.16
CA LEU A 8 7.46 -3.11 -3.66
C LEU A 8 7.48 -2.59 -2.23
N GLY A 9 8.17 -3.30 -1.35
CA GLY A 9 8.45 -2.86 0.02
C GLY A 9 8.56 -4.00 1.01
N ASP A 10 8.00 -3.81 2.19
CA ASP A 10 8.07 -4.70 3.33
C ASP A 10 7.03 -5.83 3.28
N ALA A 11 7.47 -6.99 3.76
CA ALA A 11 6.64 -8.12 4.14
C ALA A 11 6.95 -8.42 5.61
N VAL A 12 5.96 -8.25 6.47
CA VAL A 12 6.12 -8.20 7.93
C VAL A 12 5.37 -9.35 8.58
N VAL A 13 5.91 -9.87 9.67
CA VAL A 13 5.15 -10.76 10.55
C VAL A 13 4.67 -9.98 11.76
N ASP A 14 3.36 -9.81 11.87
CA ASP A 14 2.70 -9.23 13.03
C ASP A 14 2.46 -10.30 14.08
N LEU A 15 2.87 -10.04 15.31
CA LEU A 15 2.63 -10.91 16.47
C LEU A 15 1.53 -10.28 17.32
N LEU A 16 0.32 -10.81 17.17
CA LEU A 16 -0.87 -10.32 17.88
C LEU A 16 -1.13 -11.09 19.18
N PRO A 17 -1.50 -10.42 20.27
CA PRO A 17 -1.92 -11.11 21.48
C PRO A 17 -3.19 -11.94 21.21
N GLU A 18 -3.13 -13.24 21.52
CA GLU A 18 -4.27 -14.18 21.38
C GLU A 18 -4.89 -14.52 22.72
N LYS A 19 -4.05 -14.97 23.67
CA LYS A 19 -4.39 -15.31 25.04
C LYS A 19 -3.16 -15.10 25.92
N PRO A 20 -3.29 -15.06 27.26
CA PRO A 20 -2.14 -14.86 28.13
C PRO A 20 -0.97 -15.79 27.80
N GLY A 21 0.20 -15.20 27.49
CA GLY A 21 1.42 -15.91 27.14
C GLY A 21 1.49 -16.46 25.70
N HIS A 22 0.54 -16.13 24.81
CA HIS A 22 0.53 -16.58 23.43
C HIS A 22 0.38 -15.39 22.48
N LEU A 23 1.18 -15.41 21.40
CA LEU A 23 1.10 -14.49 20.30
C LEU A 23 0.73 -15.26 19.02
N MET A 24 -0.27 -14.80 18.32
CA MET A 24 -0.64 -15.30 17.00
C MET A 24 0.22 -14.65 15.94
N GLN A 25 0.82 -15.46 15.08
CA GLN A 25 1.60 -15.02 13.94
C GLN A 25 0.64 -14.66 12.80
N CYS A 26 0.67 -13.41 12.35
CA CYS A 26 -0.14 -12.90 11.26
C CYS A 26 0.73 -12.33 10.14
N PRO A 27 0.40 -12.57 8.86
CA PRO A 27 1.08 -11.94 7.76
C PRO A 27 0.64 -10.47 7.63
N GLY A 28 1.60 -9.58 7.33
CA GLY A 28 1.40 -8.15 7.20
C GLY A 28 2.42 -7.49 6.26
N GLY A 29 2.52 -6.17 6.36
CA GLY A 29 3.27 -5.32 5.45
C GLY A 29 2.36 -4.72 4.38
N ALA A 30 2.29 -3.38 4.30
CA ALA A 30 1.32 -2.73 3.43
C ALA A 30 1.44 -3.15 1.95
N PRO A 31 2.63 -3.16 1.32
CA PRO A 31 2.76 -3.64 -0.05
C PRO A 31 2.43 -5.13 -0.22
N ALA A 32 2.72 -5.98 0.77
CA ALA A 32 2.35 -7.38 0.73
C ALA A 32 0.83 -7.57 0.83
N ASN A 33 0.15 -6.78 1.68
CA ASN A 33 -1.31 -6.75 1.76
C ASN A 33 -1.93 -6.33 0.42
N VAL A 34 -1.42 -5.26 -0.21
CA VAL A 34 -1.89 -4.82 -1.53
C VAL A 34 -1.70 -5.92 -2.57
N ALA A 35 -0.55 -6.61 -2.59
CA ALA A 35 -0.27 -7.69 -3.52
C ALA A 35 -1.28 -8.83 -3.38
N VAL A 36 -1.56 -9.27 -2.16
CA VAL A 36 -2.57 -10.31 -1.87
C VAL A 36 -3.98 -9.84 -2.24
N GLY A 37 -4.33 -8.59 -1.90
CA GLY A 37 -5.63 -8.04 -2.26
C GLY A 37 -5.89 -8.07 -3.76
N ILE A 38 -4.91 -7.65 -4.57
CA ILE A 38 -5.00 -7.72 -6.04
C ILE A 38 -5.14 -9.17 -6.51
N ALA A 39 -4.38 -10.11 -5.95
CA ALA A 39 -4.46 -11.52 -6.33
C ALA A 39 -5.82 -12.14 -5.99
N ARG A 40 -6.42 -11.83 -4.82
CA ARG A 40 -7.78 -12.25 -4.43
C ARG A 40 -8.87 -11.70 -5.35
N LEU A 41 -8.62 -10.53 -5.95
CA LEU A 41 -9.46 -9.95 -7.00
C LEU A 41 -9.15 -10.54 -8.39
N GLN A 42 -8.36 -11.63 -8.48
CA GLN A 42 -7.93 -12.28 -9.71
C GLN A 42 -7.09 -11.38 -10.64
N GLY A 43 -6.40 -10.40 -10.07
CA GLY A 43 -5.42 -9.57 -10.78
C GLY A 43 -4.06 -10.27 -10.90
N ASN A 44 -3.23 -9.77 -11.80
CA ASN A 44 -1.85 -10.25 -11.98
C ASN A 44 -0.92 -9.49 -11.02
N SER A 45 -0.63 -10.09 -9.88
CA SER A 45 0.10 -9.48 -8.77
C SER A 45 1.48 -10.10 -8.57
N ALA A 46 2.48 -9.27 -8.25
CA ALA A 46 3.84 -9.68 -7.94
C ALA A 46 4.41 -8.84 -6.79
N PHE A 47 5.29 -9.44 -5.99
CA PHE A 47 5.93 -8.77 -4.88
C PHE A 47 7.44 -8.60 -5.12
N ILE A 48 7.97 -7.41 -4.81
CA ILE A 48 9.39 -7.07 -4.82
C ILE A 48 9.79 -6.66 -3.40
N GLY A 49 10.77 -7.33 -2.80
CA GLY A 49 11.26 -7.00 -1.48
C GLY A 49 12.23 -8.02 -0.93
N ARG A 50 12.82 -7.74 0.22
CA ARG A 50 13.68 -8.68 0.93
C ARG A 50 13.02 -9.16 2.22
N ILE A 51 13.21 -10.45 2.50
CA ILE A 51 12.85 -11.13 3.75
C ILE A 51 14.09 -11.81 4.31
N GLY A 52 14.14 -12.08 5.59
CA GLY A 52 15.21 -12.88 6.17
C GLY A 52 15.19 -14.33 5.67
N ALA A 53 16.38 -14.95 5.57
CA ALA A 53 16.50 -16.40 5.43
C ALA A 53 16.23 -17.07 6.80
N ASP A 54 15.01 -16.91 7.30
CA ASP A 54 14.55 -17.35 8.61
C ASP A 54 13.09 -17.88 8.55
N PRO A 55 12.57 -18.50 9.62
CA PRO A 55 11.23 -19.09 9.61
C PRO A 55 10.11 -18.08 9.31
N PHE A 56 10.24 -16.81 9.70
CA PHE A 56 9.26 -15.77 9.40
C PHE A 56 9.29 -15.36 7.93
N GLY A 57 10.48 -15.28 7.33
CA GLY A 57 10.62 -15.02 5.89
C GLY A 57 10.01 -16.13 5.05
N GLU A 58 10.24 -17.40 5.42
CA GLU A 58 9.62 -18.53 4.72
C GLU A 58 8.10 -18.54 4.90
N PHE A 59 7.59 -18.24 6.10
CA PHE A 59 6.16 -18.06 6.34
C PHE A 59 5.55 -17.01 5.40
N MET A 60 6.15 -15.82 5.31
CA MET A 60 5.66 -14.76 4.43
C MET A 60 5.69 -15.17 2.95
N ARG A 61 6.77 -15.81 2.51
CA ARG A 61 6.90 -16.30 1.12
C ARG A 61 5.85 -17.34 0.78
N GLN A 62 5.64 -18.30 1.68
CA GLN A 62 4.63 -19.33 1.50
C GLN A 62 3.23 -18.72 1.46
N THR A 63 2.90 -17.83 2.39
CA THR A 63 1.62 -17.12 2.43
C THR A 63 1.34 -16.40 1.10
N LEU A 64 2.29 -15.62 0.59
CA LEU A 64 2.09 -14.90 -0.67
C LEU A 64 1.92 -15.86 -1.86
N ARG A 65 2.64 -16.97 -1.90
CA ARG A 65 2.50 -18.01 -2.94
C ARG A 65 1.12 -18.69 -2.89
N GLU A 66 0.63 -19.03 -1.71
CA GLU A 66 -0.68 -19.63 -1.52
C GLU A 66 -1.80 -18.69 -1.95
N GLU A 67 -1.59 -17.38 -1.83
CA GLU A 67 -2.48 -16.33 -2.32
C GLU A 67 -2.27 -15.99 -3.82
N ASN A 68 -1.48 -16.78 -4.55
CA ASN A 68 -1.18 -16.61 -5.97
C ASN A 68 -0.43 -15.31 -6.33
N VAL A 69 0.34 -14.74 -5.43
CA VAL A 69 1.27 -13.64 -5.71
C VAL A 69 2.57 -14.19 -6.30
N ASP A 70 3.07 -13.59 -7.37
CA ASP A 70 4.39 -13.92 -7.92
C ASP A 70 5.50 -13.45 -6.97
N THR A 71 6.25 -14.39 -6.37
CA THR A 71 7.28 -14.13 -5.35
C THR A 71 8.71 -14.28 -5.88
N ARG A 72 8.92 -14.28 -7.20
CA ARG A 72 10.27 -14.49 -7.79
C ARG A 72 11.26 -13.41 -7.39
N TYR A 73 10.77 -12.20 -7.09
CA TYR A 73 11.56 -11.05 -6.65
C TYR A 73 11.44 -10.79 -5.14
N MET A 74 10.99 -11.78 -4.38
CA MET A 74 11.04 -11.80 -2.93
C MET A 74 12.35 -12.47 -2.50
N ILE A 75 13.40 -11.68 -2.30
CA ILE A 75 14.77 -12.17 -2.08
C ILE A 75 14.96 -12.56 -0.61
N ALA A 76 15.58 -13.73 -0.36
CA ALA A 76 15.97 -14.14 0.98
C ALA A 76 17.34 -13.57 1.34
N ASP A 77 17.41 -12.77 2.40
CA ASP A 77 18.64 -12.20 2.96
C ASP A 77 19.17 -13.12 4.06
N SER A 78 20.42 -13.59 3.92
CA SER A 78 21.05 -14.47 4.90
C SER A 78 21.65 -13.68 6.10
N GLN A 79 21.76 -12.37 6.00
CA GLN A 79 22.43 -11.52 7.00
C GLN A 79 21.43 -10.81 7.92
N HIS A 80 20.29 -10.42 7.37
CA HIS A 80 19.27 -9.67 8.09
C HIS A 80 18.02 -10.52 8.31
N ARG A 81 17.27 -10.20 9.37
CA ARG A 81 16.07 -10.93 9.76
C ARG A 81 14.82 -10.29 9.16
N THR A 82 13.79 -11.11 9.03
CA THR A 82 12.47 -10.65 8.58
C THR A 82 11.92 -9.61 9.54
N SER A 83 11.33 -8.56 9.01
CA SER A 83 10.64 -7.54 9.79
C SER A 83 9.54 -8.18 10.64
N THR A 84 9.57 -7.90 11.93
CA THR A 84 8.66 -8.48 12.91
C THR A 84 8.14 -7.39 13.84
N VAL A 85 6.83 -7.33 14.00
CA VAL A 85 6.15 -6.32 14.82
C VAL A 85 5.33 -7.00 15.91
N VAL A 86 5.50 -6.57 17.15
CA VAL A 86 4.59 -6.94 18.24
C VAL A 86 3.48 -5.89 18.31
N VAL A 87 2.24 -6.35 18.22
CA VAL A 87 1.06 -5.50 18.34
C VAL A 87 0.60 -5.52 19.81
N GLY A 88 0.67 -4.35 20.45
CA GLY A 88 0.07 -4.13 21.77
C GLY A 88 -1.39 -3.72 21.61
N LEU A 89 -2.22 -4.09 22.59
CA LEU A 89 -3.60 -3.60 22.74
C LEU A 89 -3.70 -2.95 24.10
N ASP A 90 -4.19 -1.72 24.17
CA ASP A 90 -4.50 -1.07 25.44
C ASP A 90 -5.89 -1.48 25.95
N GLU A 91 -6.30 -0.93 27.11
CA GLU A 91 -7.60 -1.22 27.75
C GLU A 91 -8.80 -0.76 26.90
N GLN A 92 -8.59 0.19 25.98
CA GLN A 92 -9.58 0.71 25.04
C GLN A 92 -9.61 -0.09 23.73
N GLY A 93 -8.65 -1.02 23.53
CA GLY A 93 -8.48 -1.81 22.33
C GLY A 93 -7.69 -1.08 21.23
N GLU A 94 -7.09 0.08 21.55
CA GLU A 94 -6.21 0.80 20.64
C GLU A 94 -4.91 0.05 20.43
N ARG A 95 -4.42 0.07 19.20
CA ARG A 95 -3.22 -0.69 18.79
C ARG A 95 -1.96 0.15 18.89
N SER A 96 -0.93 -0.43 19.47
CA SER A 96 0.44 0.05 19.38
C SER A 96 1.30 -0.95 18.61
N PHE A 97 2.28 -0.45 17.85
CA PHE A 97 3.14 -1.28 17.01
C PHE A 97 4.59 -1.13 17.47
N THR A 98 5.21 -2.24 17.85
CA THR A 98 6.62 -2.25 18.26
C THR A 98 7.42 -3.09 17.28
N PHE A 99 8.28 -2.45 16.50
CA PHE A 99 9.20 -3.13 15.60
C PHE A 99 10.30 -3.82 16.41
N MET A 100 10.33 -5.14 16.38
CA MET A 100 11.26 -5.96 17.17
C MET A 100 12.63 -6.14 16.51
N VAL A 101 12.66 -6.03 15.20
CA VAL A 101 13.86 -6.24 14.37
C VAL A 101 14.18 -4.95 13.64
N ARG A 102 15.36 -4.38 13.94
CA ARG A 102 15.88 -3.21 13.23
C ARG A 102 17.43 -3.22 13.26
N PRO A 103 18.06 -3.03 12.10
CA PRO A 103 17.47 -3.02 10.75
C PRO A 103 16.99 -4.41 10.34
N SER A 104 15.86 -4.47 9.62
CA SER A 104 15.28 -5.68 9.05
C SER A 104 15.61 -5.84 7.57
N ALA A 105 15.43 -7.04 7.03
CA ALA A 105 15.85 -7.41 5.68
C ALA A 105 15.25 -6.51 4.57
N ASP A 106 14.01 -6.05 4.74
CA ASP A 106 13.29 -5.17 3.81
C ASP A 106 14.04 -3.85 3.52
N LEU A 107 14.81 -3.35 4.48
CA LEU A 107 15.61 -2.13 4.34
C LEU A 107 16.87 -2.31 3.45
N PHE A 108 17.21 -3.55 3.09
CA PHE A 108 18.41 -3.89 2.31
C PHE A 108 18.09 -4.27 0.85
N LEU A 109 16.89 -3.95 0.35
CA LEU A 109 16.58 -4.09 -1.08
C LEU A 109 17.56 -3.24 -1.91
N GLU A 110 18.14 -3.83 -2.94
CA GLU A 110 19.11 -3.20 -3.82
C GLU A 110 18.56 -3.02 -5.25
N PRO A 111 19.06 -2.05 -6.03
CA PRO A 111 18.66 -1.90 -7.44
C PRO A 111 18.88 -3.16 -8.30
N SER A 112 19.84 -4.01 -7.94
CA SER A 112 20.12 -5.29 -8.60
C SER A 112 19.03 -6.35 -8.37
N ASP A 113 18.17 -6.17 -7.37
CA ASP A 113 17.07 -7.08 -7.05
C ASP A 113 15.80 -6.80 -7.90
N LEU A 114 15.78 -5.71 -8.65
CA LEU A 114 14.62 -5.26 -9.40
C LEU A 114 14.38 -6.07 -10.66
N PRO A 115 13.11 -6.29 -11.06
CA PRO A 115 12.78 -6.89 -12.35
C PRO A 115 13.03 -5.94 -13.51
N GLU A 116 13.04 -6.49 -14.73
CA GLU A 116 12.82 -5.70 -15.93
C GLU A 116 11.33 -5.38 -16.06
N PHE A 117 11.00 -4.09 -15.97
CA PHE A 117 9.63 -3.62 -16.11
C PHE A 117 9.19 -3.54 -17.57
N GLN A 118 7.90 -3.80 -17.81
CA GLN A 118 7.31 -3.76 -19.14
C GLN A 118 6.31 -2.61 -19.27
N ARG A 119 6.04 -2.23 -20.52
CA ARG A 119 5.09 -1.17 -20.84
C ARG A 119 3.70 -1.49 -20.28
N GLY A 120 3.09 -0.50 -19.65
CA GLY A 120 1.75 -0.58 -19.09
C GLY A 120 1.66 -1.23 -17.72
N GLU A 121 2.73 -1.84 -17.20
CA GLU A 121 2.76 -2.39 -15.84
C GLU A 121 2.64 -1.28 -14.79
N TRP A 122 2.21 -1.66 -13.60
CA TRP A 122 2.10 -0.79 -12.43
C TRP A 122 3.14 -1.16 -11.37
N LEU A 123 3.72 -0.15 -10.74
CA LEU A 123 4.49 -0.28 -9.51
C LEU A 123 3.73 0.40 -8.38
N HIS A 124 3.52 -0.30 -7.28
CA HIS A 124 3.01 0.26 -6.03
C HIS A 124 4.08 0.19 -4.96
N CYS A 125 4.25 1.27 -4.19
CA CYS A 125 5.13 1.32 -3.03
C CYS A 125 4.60 2.29 -1.98
N CYS A 126 5.18 2.20 -0.76
CA CYS A 126 4.86 3.03 0.39
C CYS A 126 6.11 3.74 0.92
N SER A 127 5.94 4.75 1.79
CA SER A 127 7.05 5.53 2.33
C SER A 127 8.04 4.71 3.18
N ILE A 128 7.61 3.58 3.75
CA ILE A 128 8.47 2.70 4.56
C ILE A 128 9.68 2.22 3.75
N ALA A 129 9.49 1.86 2.47
CA ALA A 129 10.58 1.42 1.59
C ALA A 129 11.60 2.52 1.29
N LEU A 130 11.27 3.77 1.59
CA LEU A 130 12.12 4.94 1.39
C LEU A 130 12.86 5.38 2.67
N ALA A 131 12.59 4.76 3.82
CA ALA A 131 13.09 5.23 5.11
C ALA A 131 14.61 5.08 5.28
N ALA A 132 15.22 4.08 4.65
CA ALA A 132 16.65 3.80 4.80
C ALA A 132 17.31 3.38 3.47
N GLU A 133 18.64 3.52 3.40
CA GLU A 133 19.45 2.94 2.34
C GLU A 133 19.80 1.47 2.66
N PRO A 134 19.96 0.63 1.63
CA PRO A 134 19.86 0.88 0.18
C PRO A 134 18.44 0.83 -0.40
N SER A 135 17.41 0.48 0.39
CA SER A 135 16.02 0.31 -0.06
C SER A 135 15.45 1.59 -0.69
N ARG A 136 15.79 2.78 -0.14
CA ARG A 136 15.42 4.07 -0.74
C ARG A 136 15.90 4.20 -2.18
N THR A 137 17.20 3.99 -2.40
CA THR A 137 17.80 4.05 -3.74
C THR A 137 17.16 3.01 -4.66
N ALA A 138 16.91 1.79 -4.20
CA ALA A 138 16.24 0.75 -4.98
C ALA A 138 14.82 1.15 -5.37
N THR A 139 14.02 1.66 -4.42
CA THR A 139 12.63 2.07 -4.64
C THR A 139 12.53 3.23 -5.64
N LEU A 140 13.34 4.29 -5.47
CA LEU A 140 13.38 5.41 -6.41
C LEU A 140 13.87 4.97 -7.80
N THR A 141 14.79 4.03 -7.85
CA THR A 141 15.26 3.42 -9.11
C THR A 141 14.13 2.65 -9.80
N ALA A 142 13.36 1.84 -9.06
CA ALA A 142 12.21 1.12 -9.59
C ALA A 142 11.16 2.08 -10.17
N MET A 143 10.82 3.16 -9.44
CA MET A 143 9.88 4.19 -9.92
C MET A 143 10.36 4.82 -11.23
N LYS A 144 11.65 5.14 -11.35
CA LYS A 144 12.23 5.71 -12.57
C LYS A 144 12.23 4.71 -13.73
N GLN A 145 12.61 3.45 -13.47
CA GLN A 145 12.70 2.41 -14.51
C GLN A 145 11.34 2.03 -15.06
N ILE A 146 10.31 1.83 -14.22
CA ILE A 146 8.97 1.46 -14.73
C ILE A 146 8.37 2.59 -15.56
N ARG A 147 8.56 3.85 -15.18
CA ARG A 147 8.13 5.00 -15.98
C ARG A 147 8.88 5.08 -17.31
N ALA A 148 10.18 4.83 -17.32
CA ALA A 148 10.99 4.79 -18.55
C ALA A 148 10.54 3.66 -19.49
N ALA A 149 10.06 2.54 -18.94
CA ALA A 149 9.46 1.44 -19.70
C ALA A 149 8.04 1.75 -20.22
N GLY A 150 7.44 2.88 -19.83
CA GLY A 150 6.07 3.27 -20.20
C GLY A 150 5.00 2.62 -19.31
N GLY A 151 5.35 2.26 -18.09
CA GLY A 151 4.45 1.85 -17.03
C GLY A 151 4.05 3.01 -16.12
N HIS A 152 3.40 2.69 -15.00
CA HIS A 152 2.80 3.64 -14.08
C HIS A 152 3.24 3.40 -12.64
N VAL A 153 3.20 4.45 -11.82
CA VAL A 153 3.53 4.38 -10.39
C VAL A 153 2.33 4.80 -9.55
N SER A 154 2.00 3.97 -8.56
CA SER A 154 1.09 4.25 -7.46
C SER A 154 1.88 4.37 -6.16
N PHE A 155 1.60 5.40 -5.38
CA PHE A 155 2.25 5.64 -4.10
C PHE A 155 1.21 5.87 -3.00
N ASP A 156 1.26 5.06 -1.95
CA ASP A 156 0.55 5.31 -0.69
C ASP A 156 1.57 5.89 0.30
N LEU A 157 1.31 7.08 0.81
CA LEU A 157 2.25 7.70 1.75
C LEU A 157 2.47 6.80 2.96
N ASN A 158 1.40 6.26 3.53
CA ASN A 158 1.42 5.28 4.62
C ASN A 158 2.53 5.60 5.64
N LEU A 159 2.47 6.83 6.15
CA LEU A 159 3.54 7.46 6.91
C LEU A 159 3.77 6.75 8.25
N ARG A 160 5.03 6.55 8.57
CA ARG A 160 5.50 6.07 9.88
C ARG A 160 6.67 6.95 10.29
N GLU A 161 6.37 8.10 10.92
CA GLU A 161 7.37 9.12 11.26
C GLU A 161 8.47 8.59 12.16
N ASP A 162 8.15 7.68 13.07
CA ASP A 162 9.08 7.03 14.00
C ASP A 162 10.16 6.17 13.30
N LEU A 163 9.99 5.87 12.02
CA LEU A 163 10.99 5.17 11.20
C LEU A 163 12.05 6.11 10.61
N TRP A 164 11.83 7.42 10.69
CA TRP A 164 12.70 8.41 10.09
C TRP A 164 13.50 9.15 11.16
N SER A 165 14.81 9.17 11.00
CA SER A 165 15.71 9.84 11.94
C SER A 165 15.72 11.37 11.77
N ASP A 166 15.27 11.88 10.61
CA ASP A 166 15.28 13.29 10.25
C ASP A 166 14.00 13.67 9.49
N PRO A 167 13.15 14.52 10.06
CA PRO A 167 11.93 15.02 9.40
C PRO A 167 12.20 15.77 8.09
N ALA A 168 13.31 16.50 7.99
CA ALA A 168 13.65 17.21 6.76
C ALA A 168 14.02 16.24 5.63
N LEU A 169 14.69 15.13 5.96
CA LEU A 169 14.97 14.06 5.01
C LEU A 169 13.67 13.40 4.55
N LEU A 170 12.74 13.12 5.46
CA LEU A 170 11.42 12.56 5.14
C LEU A 170 10.71 13.41 4.10
N HIS A 171 10.56 14.72 4.34
CA HIS A 171 9.93 15.62 3.38
C HIS A 171 10.63 15.65 2.01
N ALA A 172 11.97 15.69 2.00
CA ALA A 172 12.74 15.72 0.77
C ALA A 172 12.52 14.44 -0.06
N VAL A 173 12.59 13.27 0.59
CA VAL A 173 12.44 11.97 -0.07
C VAL A 173 11.00 11.73 -0.55
N VAL A 174 9.99 12.11 0.24
CA VAL A 174 8.59 12.05 -0.18
C VAL A 174 8.34 12.94 -1.40
N ASN A 175 8.87 14.18 -1.41
CA ASN A 175 8.76 15.05 -2.57
C ASN A 175 9.44 14.45 -3.83
N GLU A 176 10.58 13.78 -3.67
CA GLU A 176 11.21 13.07 -4.79
C GLU A 176 10.32 11.92 -5.29
N ALA A 177 9.79 11.09 -4.40
CA ALA A 177 8.88 10.00 -4.77
C ALA A 177 7.63 10.52 -5.50
N LEU A 178 6.99 11.58 -4.99
CA LEU A 178 5.83 12.21 -5.62
C LEU A 178 6.12 12.67 -7.06
N SER A 179 7.35 13.14 -7.36
CA SER A 179 7.73 13.55 -8.71
C SER A 179 7.81 12.40 -9.73
N HIS A 180 7.80 11.15 -9.25
CA HIS A 180 7.82 9.94 -10.06
C HIS A 180 6.48 9.18 -10.04
N THR A 181 5.41 9.77 -9.50
CA THR A 181 4.15 9.08 -9.20
C THR A 181 3.02 9.55 -10.12
N ASP A 182 2.18 8.64 -10.58
CA ASP A 182 0.98 8.92 -11.37
C ASP A 182 -0.30 8.96 -10.51
N VAL A 183 -0.37 8.10 -9.49
CA VAL A 183 -1.51 7.97 -8.58
C VAL A 183 -1.04 7.98 -7.13
N VAL A 184 -1.60 8.86 -6.31
CA VAL A 184 -1.25 8.98 -4.90
C VAL A 184 -2.48 8.80 -4.04
N LYS A 185 -2.34 8.09 -2.93
CA LYS A 185 -3.32 8.06 -1.85
C LYS A 185 -2.70 8.61 -0.58
N PHE A 186 -3.46 9.42 0.12
CA PHE A 186 -3.19 9.94 1.46
C PHE A 186 -4.32 9.60 2.42
N SER A 187 -4.07 9.65 3.73
CA SER A 187 -5.09 9.91 4.76
C SER A 187 -5.24 11.42 4.98
N ASP A 188 -6.23 11.84 5.76
CA ASP A 188 -6.36 13.26 6.15
C ASP A 188 -5.12 13.76 6.90
N GLU A 189 -4.59 12.95 7.84
CA GLU A 189 -3.40 13.26 8.63
C GLU A 189 -2.15 13.36 7.76
N GLU A 190 -2.03 12.48 6.77
CA GLU A 190 -0.89 12.47 5.83
C GLU A 190 -0.93 13.68 4.89
N LEU A 191 -2.11 14.12 4.49
CA LEU A 191 -2.25 15.34 3.70
C LEU A 191 -1.89 16.58 4.54
N ASP A 192 -2.33 16.63 5.81
CA ASP A 192 -1.96 17.72 6.73
C ASP A 192 -0.45 17.76 6.98
N PHE A 193 0.20 16.60 7.10
CA PHE A 193 1.67 16.52 7.18
C PHE A 193 2.36 17.17 5.98
N LEU A 194 1.86 16.98 4.76
CA LEU A 194 2.44 17.55 3.53
C LEU A 194 2.05 19.02 3.31
N CYS A 195 0.84 19.40 3.71
CA CYS A 195 0.24 20.71 3.49
C CYS A 195 -0.45 21.21 4.75
N PRO A 196 0.31 21.54 5.83
CA PRO A 196 -0.26 21.85 7.13
C PRO A 196 -1.30 22.96 7.09
N GLY A 197 -2.50 22.69 7.63
CA GLY A 197 -3.60 23.65 7.74
C GLY A 197 -4.24 24.06 6.42
N GLN A 198 -3.97 23.36 5.31
CA GLN A 198 -4.59 23.64 4.03
C GLN A 198 -5.76 22.70 3.74
N GLU A 199 -6.86 23.27 3.26
CA GLU A 199 -8.01 22.48 2.81
C GLU A 199 -7.66 21.62 1.59
N PRO A 200 -8.18 20.38 1.51
CA PRO A 200 -7.94 19.49 0.37
C PRO A 200 -8.28 20.10 -0.99
N ALA A 201 -9.33 20.93 -1.06
CA ALA A 201 -9.74 21.64 -2.27
C ALA A 201 -8.67 22.62 -2.80
N VAL A 202 -7.77 23.07 -1.93
CA VAL A 202 -6.66 23.97 -2.29
C VAL A 202 -5.37 23.19 -2.53
N SER A 203 -5.02 22.31 -1.59
CA SER A 203 -3.74 21.59 -1.61
C SER A 203 -3.64 20.56 -2.71
N LEU A 204 -4.71 19.78 -2.98
CA LEU A 204 -4.65 18.70 -3.96
C LEU A 204 -4.38 19.17 -5.39
N PRO A 205 -5.07 20.21 -5.94
CA PRO A 205 -4.73 20.72 -7.27
C PRO A 205 -3.31 21.30 -7.36
N GLN A 206 -2.82 21.91 -6.26
CA GLN A 206 -1.45 22.42 -6.20
C GLN A 206 -0.42 21.28 -6.23
N LEU A 207 -0.62 20.21 -5.45
CA LEU A 207 0.24 19.03 -5.47
C LEU A 207 0.20 18.33 -6.84
N ALA A 208 -1.00 18.16 -7.43
CA ALA A 208 -1.17 17.58 -8.77
C ALA A 208 -0.34 18.34 -9.81
N LYS A 209 -0.45 19.65 -9.81
CA LYS A 209 0.29 20.53 -10.74
C LYS A 209 1.79 20.51 -10.47
N ARG A 210 2.20 20.57 -9.18
CA ARG A 210 3.62 20.63 -8.79
C ARG A 210 4.37 19.38 -9.20
N PHE A 211 3.78 18.20 -9.02
CA PHE A 211 4.45 16.91 -9.24
C PHE A 211 4.01 16.19 -10.51
N GLY A 212 3.03 16.73 -11.24
CA GLY A 212 2.49 16.09 -12.45
C GLY A 212 1.67 14.84 -12.17
N ILE A 213 1.06 14.74 -10.97
CA ILE A 213 0.26 13.60 -10.53
C ILE A 213 -1.11 13.64 -11.22
N ARG A 214 -1.55 12.49 -11.73
CA ARG A 214 -2.79 12.38 -12.51
C ARG A 214 -4.02 12.15 -11.65
N LEU A 215 -3.88 11.45 -10.52
CA LEU A 215 -4.96 11.16 -9.59
C LEU A 215 -4.43 11.23 -8.16
N LEU A 216 -4.97 12.14 -7.36
CA LEU A 216 -4.73 12.19 -5.92
C LEU A 216 -6.01 11.81 -5.18
N LEU A 217 -5.85 11.04 -4.13
CA LEU A 217 -6.94 10.51 -3.31
C LEU A 217 -6.66 10.78 -1.84
N VAL A 218 -7.66 11.29 -1.13
CA VAL A 218 -7.63 11.41 0.33
C VAL A 218 -8.72 10.52 0.90
N THR A 219 -8.33 9.45 1.57
CA THR A 219 -9.26 8.54 2.24
C THR A 219 -9.61 9.06 3.62
N ARG A 220 -10.92 9.10 3.94
CA ARG A 220 -11.50 9.70 5.14
C ARG A 220 -12.36 8.71 5.93
N GLY A 221 -11.96 7.44 5.89
CA GLY A 221 -12.69 6.38 6.57
C GLY A 221 -14.17 6.35 6.20
N ARG A 222 -15.06 6.52 7.17
CA ARG A 222 -16.53 6.51 6.95
C ARG A 222 -17.05 7.69 6.14
N GLU A 223 -16.30 8.77 6.01
CA GLU A 223 -16.66 9.92 5.20
C GLU A 223 -16.40 9.71 3.70
N GLY A 224 -15.71 8.64 3.35
CA GLY A 224 -15.45 8.27 1.95
C GLY A 224 -14.09 8.78 1.45
N VAL A 225 -14.06 9.31 0.23
CA VAL A 225 -12.84 9.72 -0.48
C VAL A 225 -13.03 11.08 -1.15
N ILE A 226 -12.04 11.94 -1.01
CA ILE A 226 -11.87 13.13 -1.85
C ILE A 226 -10.89 12.74 -2.98
N ALA A 227 -11.28 13.00 -4.22
CA ALA A 227 -10.44 12.77 -5.38
C ALA A 227 -10.12 14.08 -6.09
N CYS A 228 -8.86 14.26 -6.48
CA CYS A 228 -8.44 15.28 -7.43
C CYS A 228 -7.99 14.59 -8.72
N TYR A 229 -8.76 14.75 -9.76
CA TYR A 229 -8.51 14.18 -11.08
C TYR A 229 -8.61 15.26 -12.15
N GLN A 230 -7.58 15.41 -12.98
CA GLN A 230 -7.52 16.48 -14.00
C GLN A 230 -7.71 17.90 -13.44
N GLY A 231 -7.36 18.10 -12.16
CA GLY A 231 -7.52 19.39 -11.47
C GLY A 231 -8.90 19.62 -10.85
N GLU A 232 -9.87 18.74 -11.11
CA GLU A 232 -11.21 18.80 -10.52
C GLU A 232 -11.27 17.99 -9.22
N ILE A 233 -11.97 18.54 -8.22
CA ILE A 233 -12.21 17.90 -6.92
C ILE A 233 -13.59 17.29 -6.89
N THR A 234 -13.66 16.00 -6.55
CA THR A 234 -14.92 15.27 -6.36
C THR A 234 -14.94 14.55 -5.02
N HIS A 235 -16.12 14.40 -4.45
CA HIS A 235 -16.35 13.70 -3.19
C HIS A 235 -17.17 12.44 -3.43
N HIS A 236 -16.66 11.31 -2.95
CA HIS A 236 -17.28 10.01 -3.14
C HIS A 236 -17.59 9.39 -1.77
N ALA A 237 -18.87 9.35 -1.41
CA ALA A 237 -19.32 8.71 -0.17
C ALA A 237 -19.05 7.20 -0.21
N THR A 238 -18.74 6.60 0.94
CA THR A 238 -18.61 5.15 1.07
C THR A 238 -19.92 4.50 1.53
N THR A 239 -20.07 3.21 1.25
CA THR A 239 -21.19 2.43 1.80
C THR A 239 -20.89 2.09 3.26
N PRO A 240 -21.76 2.43 4.22
CA PRO A 240 -21.58 2.06 5.62
C PRO A 240 -21.55 0.55 5.81
N VAL A 241 -20.65 0.07 6.66
CA VAL A 241 -20.54 -1.33 7.08
C VAL A 241 -20.34 -1.40 8.61
N ASP A 242 -20.69 -2.54 9.20
CA ASP A 242 -20.38 -2.81 10.59
C ASP A 242 -18.89 -3.17 10.73
N SER A 243 -18.10 -2.17 11.10
CA SER A 243 -16.65 -2.30 11.20
C SER A 243 -16.25 -3.03 12.49
N VAL A 244 -15.42 -4.05 12.36
CA VAL A 244 -14.82 -4.85 13.45
C VAL A 244 -13.37 -4.42 13.69
N ASP A 245 -12.60 -4.20 12.62
CA ASP A 245 -11.17 -3.89 12.66
C ASP A 245 -10.79 -3.08 11.41
N THR A 246 -10.22 -1.91 11.59
CA THR A 246 -9.84 -1.03 10.47
C THR A 246 -8.46 -1.30 9.88
N THR A 247 -7.71 -2.27 10.46
CA THR A 247 -6.37 -2.62 10.00
C THR A 247 -6.42 -3.15 8.57
N GLY A 248 -5.56 -2.61 7.70
CA GLY A 248 -5.49 -3.01 6.29
C GLY A 248 -6.60 -2.46 5.39
N ALA A 249 -7.53 -1.62 5.91
CA ALA A 249 -8.57 -1.00 5.08
C ALA A 249 -7.99 -0.12 3.97
N GLY A 250 -6.92 0.63 4.26
CA GLY A 250 -6.18 1.42 3.29
C GLY A 250 -5.53 0.55 2.22
N ASP A 251 -4.90 -0.56 2.61
CA ASP A 251 -4.27 -1.51 1.70
C ASP A 251 -5.31 -2.19 0.79
N ALA A 252 -6.46 -2.57 1.35
CA ALA A 252 -7.58 -3.14 0.59
C ALA A 252 -8.17 -2.12 -0.41
N PHE A 253 -8.29 -0.86 -0.01
CA PHE A 253 -8.69 0.23 -0.91
C PHE A 253 -7.72 0.36 -2.08
N VAL A 254 -6.41 0.40 -1.81
CA VAL A 254 -5.36 0.49 -2.83
C VAL A 254 -5.37 -0.74 -3.73
N ALA A 255 -5.56 -1.94 -3.18
CA ALA A 255 -5.66 -3.17 -3.97
C ALA A 255 -6.84 -3.13 -4.96
N GLY A 256 -8.03 -2.71 -4.51
CA GLY A 256 -9.20 -2.52 -5.37
C GLY A 256 -8.99 -1.46 -6.43
N LEU A 257 -8.39 -0.32 -6.06
CA LEU A 257 -8.02 0.75 -6.98
C LEU A 257 -7.09 0.23 -8.09
N LEU A 258 -5.99 -0.41 -7.72
CA LEU A 258 -4.98 -0.89 -8.66
C LEU A 258 -5.49 -2.04 -9.53
N TRP A 259 -6.35 -2.89 -9.00
CA TRP A 259 -7.01 -3.93 -9.78
C TRP A 259 -7.82 -3.34 -10.94
N VAL A 260 -8.61 -2.27 -10.70
CA VAL A 260 -9.37 -1.58 -11.75
C VAL A 260 -8.42 -0.87 -12.71
N LEU A 261 -7.41 -0.15 -12.20
CA LEU A 261 -6.46 0.59 -13.04
C LEU A 261 -5.62 -0.34 -13.93
N ALA A 262 -5.20 -1.50 -13.42
CA ALA A 262 -4.46 -2.50 -14.18
C ALA A 262 -5.32 -3.20 -15.27
N THR A 263 -6.65 -3.20 -15.10
CA THR A 263 -7.58 -3.83 -16.04
C THR A 263 -8.07 -2.84 -17.10
N SER A 264 -8.34 -1.59 -16.72
CA SER A 264 -9.04 -0.61 -17.54
C SER A 264 -8.20 0.64 -17.89
N GLY A 265 -7.00 0.76 -17.31
CA GLY A 265 -6.20 1.98 -17.39
C GLY A 265 -6.69 3.08 -16.46
N LEU A 266 -6.04 4.25 -16.55
CA LEU A 266 -6.50 5.43 -15.84
C LEU A 266 -7.88 5.87 -16.33
N PRO A 267 -8.74 6.43 -15.45
CA PRO A 267 -10.08 6.86 -15.84
C PRO A 267 -10.04 7.80 -17.04
N ALA A 268 -10.95 7.63 -17.98
CA ALA A 268 -11.07 8.53 -19.12
C ALA A 268 -11.96 9.75 -18.80
N ASP A 269 -12.87 9.59 -17.85
CA ASP A 269 -13.88 10.56 -17.46
C ASP A 269 -14.31 10.32 -15.99
N GLU A 270 -15.18 11.21 -15.47
CA GLU A 270 -15.69 11.15 -14.11
C GLU A 270 -16.52 9.88 -13.82
N SER A 271 -17.26 9.37 -14.79
CA SER A 271 -18.02 8.12 -14.63
C SER A 271 -17.10 6.93 -14.41
N LYS A 272 -16.00 6.84 -15.14
CA LYS A 272 -14.97 5.80 -14.95
C LYS A 272 -14.24 5.96 -13.62
N LEU A 273 -13.95 7.21 -13.22
CA LEU A 273 -13.39 7.51 -11.91
C LEU A 273 -14.31 7.03 -10.79
N SER A 274 -15.60 7.35 -10.87
CA SER A 274 -16.60 6.93 -9.86
C SER A 274 -16.68 5.41 -9.73
N ILE A 275 -16.67 4.66 -10.83
CA ILE A 275 -16.66 3.19 -10.82
C ILE A 275 -15.37 2.67 -10.14
N CYS A 276 -14.22 3.24 -10.50
CA CYS A 276 -12.93 2.88 -9.92
C CYS A 276 -12.92 3.09 -8.39
N LEU A 277 -13.37 4.26 -7.94
CA LEU A 277 -13.41 4.61 -6.52
C LEU A 277 -14.45 3.80 -5.75
N ALA A 278 -15.61 3.52 -6.33
CA ALA A 278 -16.62 2.66 -5.72
C ALA A 278 -16.08 1.25 -5.45
N THR A 279 -15.31 0.68 -6.39
CA THR A 279 -14.64 -0.62 -6.19
C THR A 279 -13.59 -0.55 -5.09
N ALA A 280 -12.74 0.47 -5.11
CA ALA A 280 -11.70 0.66 -4.09
C ALA A 280 -12.31 0.84 -2.68
N GLN A 281 -13.33 1.69 -2.53
CA GLN A 281 -14.04 1.90 -1.27
C GLN A 281 -14.72 0.62 -0.76
N ARG A 282 -15.32 -0.17 -1.67
CA ARG A 282 -15.94 -1.45 -1.32
C ARG A 282 -14.89 -2.44 -0.77
N CYS A 283 -13.71 -2.51 -1.38
CA CYS A 283 -12.62 -3.34 -0.86
C CYS A 283 -12.20 -2.88 0.54
N GLY A 284 -11.99 -1.57 0.72
CA GLY A 284 -11.63 -1.01 2.03
C GLY A 284 -12.71 -1.28 3.09
N ALA A 285 -13.97 -1.08 2.76
CA ALA A 285 -15.09 -1.33 3.67
C ALA A 285 -15.19 -2.81 4.07
N LEU A 286 -15.13 -3.73 3.10
CA LEU A 286 -15.16 -5.18 3.37
C LEU A 286 -14.02 -5.63 4.28
N ALA A 287 -12.82 -5.12 4.07
CA ALA A 287 -11.67 -5.45 4.91
C ALA A 287 -11.90 -5.08 6.38
N THR A 288 -12.73 -4.06 6.68
CA THR A 288 -13.03 -3.69 8.07
C THR A 288 -14.01 -4.63 8.78
N THR A 289 -14.69 -5.53 8.08
CA THR A 289 -15.71 -6.42 8.67
C THR A 289 -15.13 -7.67 9.35
N ALA A 290 -13.83 -7.88 9.27
CA ALA A 290 -13.13 -9.00 9.90
C ALA A 290 -11.84 -8.52 10.60
N LYS A 291 -11.27 -9.37 11.45
CA LYS A 291 -10.01 -9.06 12.15
C LYS A 291 -8.79 -9.33 11.27
N GLY A 292 -7.78 -8.46 11.39
CA GLY A 292 -6.47 -8.58 10.74
C GLY A 292 -6.41 -7.86 9.40
N ALA A 293 -5.19 -7.59 8.92
CA ALA A 293 -4.96 -6.89 7.67
C ALA A 293 -5.11 -7.84 6.47
N MET A 294 -4.10 -8.69 6.23
CA MET A 294 -4.09 -9.58 5.07
C MET A 294 -5.23 -10.61 5.09
N THR A 295 -5.58 -11.12 6.27
CA THR A 295 -6.65 -12.13 6.45
C THR A 295 -8.03 -11.60 6.08
N ALA A 296 -8.29 -10.31 6.31
CA ALA A 296 -9.56 -9.64 6.07
C ALA A 296 -9.74 -9.10 4.64
N LEU A 297 -8.72 -9.16 3.79
CA LEU A 297 -8.81 -8.69 2.40
C LEU A 297 -9.90 -9.44 1.63
N PRO A 298 -10.76 -8.72 0.88
CA PRO A 298 -11.90 -9.31 0.20
C PRO A 298 -11.50 -10.15 -1.01
N TRP A 299 -12.34 -11.14 -1.32
CA TRP A 299 -12.30 -11.90 -2.55
C TRP A 299 -13.22 -11.27 -3.61
N LEU A 300 -12.93 -11.48 -4.90
CA LEU A 300 -13.72 -10.91 -6.00
C LEU A 300 -15.22 -11.18 -5.87
N HIS A 301 -15.63 -12.41 -5.53
CA HIS A 301 -17.05 -12.78 -5.38
C HIS A 301 -17.78 -12.02 -4.25
N GLN A 302 -17.06 -11.44 -3.30
CA GLN A 302 -17.64 -10.64 -2.21
C GLN A 302 -17.99 -9.21 -2.67
N LEU A 303 -17.35 -8.73 -3.74
CA LEU A 303 -17.67 -7.41 -4.27
C LEU A 303 -19.08 -7.36 -4.90
N ASP A 304 -19.59 -8.46 -5.43
CA ASP A 304 -20.90 -8.51 -6.05
C ASP A 304 -22.05 -8.47 -5.03
N ASN A 305 -21.81 -8.94 -3.80
CA ASN A 305 -22.83 -9.10 -2.76
C ASN A 305 -23.21 -7.79 -2.03
N LEU A 306 -22.49 -6.69 -2.22
CA LEU A 306 -22.83 -5.36 -1.65
C LEU A 306 -23.61 -4.46 -2.63
N ALA A 307 -24.07 -4.99 -3.76
CA ALA A 307 -24.82 -4.24 -4.77
C ALA A 307 -26.35 -4.27 -4.53
N GLY A 308 -26.78 -4.53 -3.28
CA GLY A 308 -28.19 -4.55 -2.87
C GLY A 308 -28.62 -3.30 -2.13
#